data_0e87df791cf5e78d881e173a80f9e1b0
#
_entry.id   0e87df791cf5e78d881e173a80f9e1b0
#
_cell.length_a   1.000
_cell.length_b   1.000
_cell.length_c   1.000
_cell.angle_alpha   90.00
_cell.angle_beta   90.00
_cell.angle_gamma   90.00
#
_symmetry.space_group_name_H-M   'P 1'
#
loop_
_entity.id
_entity.type
_entity.pdbx_description
1 polymer ?
#
loop_
_entity_poly.entity_id
_entity_poly.type
_entity_poly.pdbx_seq_one_letter_code
_entity_poly.pdbx_strand_id
1 'polypeptide(L)'
;EEIEAIQQGTRGEPPKSLENLAILVRASHQMRMFEDRFLTIGLPYRVIGGPRFYERMEIRDAMAYLRIVTSSEDDLAFERIINTPKRGLGDKAQQKIQLKARQYSTSLVEGAKILLSEKVLGGKGAIELGILLSNIQRWENLLKDQAFNHIELAELILDESGYTGMWQNDKTPDAPGRLENLKELVK
;
A
#
# COMPACT_ATOMS: atom_id res chain seq x y z
N GLU A 1 -12.25 23.53 -11.66
CA GLU A 1 -12.94 24.83 -11.89
C GLU A 1 -11.94 26.00 -11.93
N GLU A 2 -11.15 26.27 -10.83
CA GLU A 2 -10.21 27.41 -10.80
C GLU A 2 -9.16 27.34 -11.91
N ILE A 3 -8.50 26.20 -12.07
CA ILE A 3 -7.49 25.96 -13.10
C ILE A 3 -8.09 26.09 -14.49
N GLU A 4 -9.27 25.55 -14.70
CA GLU A 4 -10.00 25.64 -15.98
C GLU A 4 -10.37 27.08 -16.29
N ALA A 5 -10.84 27.85 -15.27
CA ALA A 5 -11.15 29.25 -15.41
C ALA A 5 -9.93 30.10 -15.81
N ILE A 6 -8.76 29.81 -15.21
CA ILE A 6 -7.49 30.48 -15.54
C ILE A 6 -7.03 30.09 -16.95
N GLN A 7 -7.15 28.81 -17.30
CA GLN A 7 -6.79 28.31 -18.63
C GLN A 7 -7.64 28.92 -19.73
N GLN A 8 -8.94 29.13 -19.47
CA GLN A 8 -9.89 29.69 -20.42
C GLN A 8 -9.96 31.23 -20.41
N GLY A 9 -9.32 31.88 -19.43
CA GLY A 9 -9.37 33.35 -19.30
C GLY A 9 -10.73 33.90 -18.88
N THR A 10 -11.57 33.08 -18.24
CA THR A 10 -12.96 33.48 -17.89
C THR A 10 -13.06 34.49 -16.73
N ARG A 11 -11.93 34.79 -16.06
CA ARG A 11 -11.87 35.75 -14.94
C ARG A 11 -11.35 37.13 -15.32
N GLY A 12 -11.34 37.49 -16.60
CA GLY A 12 -10.89 38.78 -17.07
C GLY A 12 -9.37 38.92 -17.24
N GLU A 13 -8.63 37.87 -16.98
CA GLU A 13 -7.21 37.75 -17.34
C GLU A 13 -7.03 36.98 -18.67
N PRO A 14 -5.95 37.21 -19.40
CA PRO A 14 -5.68 36.42 -20.60
C PRO A 14 -5.51 34.94 -20.26
N PRO A 15 -5.91 34.00 -21.14
CA PRO A 15 -5.73 32.57 -20.97
C PRO A 15 -4.28 32.22 -20.65
N LYS A 16 -4.05 31.35 -19.67
CA LYS A 16 -2.71 30.87 -19.27
C LYS A 16 -2.55 29.41 -19.62
N SER A 17 -1.38 29.04 -20.13
CA SER A 17 -1.01 27.63 -20.32
C SER A 17 -0.91 26.91 -18.98
N LEU A 18 -1.29 25.64 -18.95
CA LEU A 18 -1.14 24.77 -17.77
C LEU A 18 0.30 24.70 -17.25
N GLU A 19 1.29 24.84 -18.14
CA GLU A 19 2.72 24.88 -17.80
C GLU A 19 3.10 26.05 -16.90
N ASN A 20 2.30 27.11 -16.90
CA ASN A 20 2.49 28.31 -16.10
C ASN A 20 1.68 28.30 -14.78
N LEU A 21 1.00 27.19 -14.47
CA LEU A 21 0.21 27.05 -13.26
C LEU A 21 0.91 26.09 -12.29
N ALA A 22 0.96 26.48 -11.03
CA ALA A 22 1.47 25.66 -9.94
C ALA A 22 0.57 25.72 -8.72
N ILE A 23 0.44 24.57 -8.05
CA ILE A 23 -0.23 24.46 -6.76
C ILE A 23 0.84 24.17 -5.71
N LEU A 24 0.93 25.04 -4.70
CA LEU A 24 1.84 24.87 -3.58
C LEU A 24 1.10 24.22 -2.43
N VAL A 25 1.67 23.15 -1.88
CA VAL A 25 1.15 22.43 -0.71
C VAL A 25 2.20 22.42 0.41
N ARG A 26 1.74 22.49 1.66
CA ARG A 26 2.66 22.47 2.82
C ARG A 26 3.11 21.07 3.18
N ALA A 27 2.29 20.07 2.92
CA ALA A 27 2.55 18.68 3.28
C ALA A 27 2.14 17.74 2.14
N SER A 28 2.88 16.65 2.04
CA SER A 28 2.74 15.72 0.95
C SER A 28 1.38 14.99 0.89
N HIS A 29 0.73 14.77 2.04
CA HIS A 29 -0.60 14.16 2.09
C HIS A 29 -1.68 15.02 1.42
N GLN A 30 -1.49 16.36 1.39
CA GLN A 30 -2.43 17.28 0.74
C GLN A 30 -2.47 17.12 -0.80
N MET A 31 -1.46 16.47 -1.39
CA MET A 31 -1.39 16.29 -2.84
C MET A 31 -2.43 15.31 -3.39
N ARG A 32 -2.85 14.31 -2.60
CA ARG A 32 -3.76 13.25 -3.05
C ARG A 32 -5.03 13.79 -3.69
N MET A 33 -5.72 14.71 -3.03
CA MET A 33 -6.97 15.28 -3.53
C MET A 33 -6.82 15.94 -4.92
N PHE A 34 -5.66 16.61 -5.14
CA PHE A 34 -5.36 17.22 -6.43
C PHE A 34 -5.03 16.15 -7.47
N GLU A 35 -4.21 15.17 -7.12
CA GLU A 35 -3.83 14.08 -8.02
C GLU A 35 -5.04 13.24 -8.46
N ASP A 36 -5.90 12.84 -7.52
CA ASP A 36 -7.13 12.10 -7.80
C ASP A 36 -8.06 12.90 -8.73
N ARG A 37 -8.22 14.21 -8.46
CA ARG A 37 -9.03 15.05 -9.31
C ARG A 37 -8.44 15.22 -10.71
N PHE A 38 -7.13 15.42 -10.82
CA PHE A 38 -6.47 15.58 -12.12
C PHE A 38 -6.54 14.30 -12.96
N LEU A 39 -6.36 13.14 -12.32
CA LEU A 39 -6.55 11.85 -12.98
C LEU A 39 -7.99 11.65 -13.47
N THR A 40 -8.97 12.00 -12.64
CA THR A 40 -10.39 11.86 -12.99
C THR A 40 -10.80 12.70 -14.20
N ILE A 41 -10.29 13.95 -14.30
CA ILE A 41 -10.63 14.85 -15.40
C ILE A 41 -9.62 14.80 -16.56
N GLY A 42 -8.61 13.93 -16.50
CA GLY A 42 -7.58 13.81 -17.54
C GLY A 42 -6.64 15.01 -17.65
N LEU A 43 -6.50 15.81 -16.57
CA LEU A 43 -5.62 16.98 -16.59
C LEU A 43 -4.16 16.56 -16.41
N PRO A 44 -3.25 16.87 -17.35
CA PRO A 44 -1.84 16.54 -17.18
C PRO A 44 -1.21 17.37 -16.05
N TYR A 45 -0.44 16.70 -15.18
CA TYR A 45 0.26 17.36 -14.08
C TYR A 45 1.61 16.70 -13.81
N ARG A 46 2.48 17.42 -13.10
CA ARG A 46 3.77 16.94 -12.62
C ARG A 46 3.96 17.30 -11.15
N VAL A 47 4.33 16.31 -10.33
CA VAL A 47 4.74 16.54 -8.94
C VAL A 47 6.21 16.97 -8.93
N ILE A 48 6.50 18.07 -8.26
CA ILE A 48 7.86 18.60 -8.08
C ILE A 48 8.23 18.44 -6.60
N GLY A 49 9.41 17.88 -6.34
CA GLY A 49 9.93 17.72 -4.99
C GLY A 49 9.60 16.41 -4.29
N GLY A 50 9.01 15.42 -4.97
CA GLY A 50 8.76 14.10 -4.41
C GLY A 50 8.00 13.16 -5.34
N PRO A 51 7.88 11.87 -4.97
CA PRO A 51 7.07 10.91 -5.71
C PRO A 51 5.58 11.25 -5.60
N ARG A 52 4.81 10.85 -6.62
CA ARG A 52 3.34 10.91 -6.57
C ARG A 52 2.81 10.15 -5.37
N PHE A 53 1.62 10.48 -4.89
CA PHE A 53 1.05 9.88 -3.70
C PHE A 53 1.11 8.34 -3.74
N TYR A 54 0.62 7.72 -4.81
CA TYR A 54 0.60 6.27 -4.96
C TYR A 54 1.96 5.62 -5.28
N GLU A 55 3.00 6.42 -5.56
CA GLU A 55 4.37 5.95 -5.77
C GLU A 55 5.19 5.92 -4.48
N ARG A 56 4.70 6.53 -3.40
CA ARG A 56 5.37 6.55 -2.09
C ARG A 56 5.48 5.14 -1.53
N MET A 57 6.62 4.88 -0.90
CA MET A 57 6.92 3.55 -0.36
C MET A 57 5.83 3.06 0.60
N GLU A 58 5.44 3.89 1.57
CA GLU A 58 4.44 3.55 2.57
C GLU A 58 3.06 3.28 1.96
N ILE A 59 2.71 3.98 0.89
CA ILE A 59 1.45 3.75 0.17
C ILE A 59 1.51 2.47 -0.66
N ARG A 60 2.63 2.22 -1.33
CA ARG A 60 2.81 0.98 -2.10
C ARG A 60 2.79 -0.26 -1.20
N ASP A 61 3.35 -0.18 0.01
CA ASP A 61 3.30 -1.27 0.98
C ASP A 61 1.88 -1.49 1.50
N ALA A 62 1.16 -0.41 1.87
CA ALA A 62 -0.23 -0.47 2.28
C ALA A 62 -1.12 -1.06 1.18
N MET A 63 -0.98 -0.59 -0.07
CA MET A 63 -1.70 -1.14 -1.22
C MET A 63 -1.39 -2.62 -1.45
N ALA A 64 -0.15 -3.08 -1.20
CA ALA A 64 0.18 -4.49 -1.32
C ALA A 64 -0.55 -5.34 -0.28
N TYR A 65 -0.74 -4.84 0.95
CA TYR A 65 -1.60 -5.49 1.95
C TYR A 65 -3.05 -5.60 1.47
N LEU A 66 -3.62 -4.54 0.92
CA LEU A 66 -4.99 -4.56 0.42
C LEU A 66 -5.14 -5.50 -0.79
N ARG A 67 -4.16 -5.50 -1.71
CA ARG A 67 -4.16 -6.34 -2.89
C ARG A 67 -4.10 -7.83 -2.56
N ILE A 68 -3.27 -8.25 -1.60
CA ILE A 68 -3.17 -9.67 -1.22
C ILE A 68 -4.46 -10.20 -0.63
N VAL A 69 -5.25 -9.35 0.03
CA VAL A 69 -6.57 -9.69 0.57
C VAL A 69 -7.64 -9.81 -0.54
N THR A 70 -7.48 -9.07 -1.63
CA THR A 70 -8.37 -9.20 -2.80
C THR A 70 -7.99 -10.36 -3.71
N SER A 71 -6.71 -10.74 -3.73
CA SER A 71 -6.19 -11.85 -4.53
C SER A 71 -4.96 -12.46 -3.87
N SER A 72 -5.12 -13.64 -3.28
CA SER A 72 -4.02 -14.42 -2.69
C SER A 72 -3.03 -14.98 -3.74
N GLU A 73 -3.31 -14.77 -5.02
CA GLU A 73 -2.40 -15.12 -6.12
C GLU A 73 -1.49 -13.94 -6.53
N ASP A 74 -1.60 -12.78 -5.87
CA ASP A 74 -0.74 -11.64 -6.14
C ASP A 74 0.65 -11.80 -5.49
N ASP A 75 1.50 -12.54 -6.15
CA ASP A 75 2.86 -12.86 -5.68
C ASP A 75 3.70 -11.60 -5.42
N LEU A 76 3.55 -10.56 -6.25
CA LEU A 76 4.29 -9.29 -6.07
C LEU A 76 3.85 -8.55 -4.80
N ALA A 77 2.56 -8.58 -4.49
CA ALA A 77 2.04 -8.03 -3.26
C ALA A 77 2.56 -8.82 -2.05
N PHE A 78 2.54 -10.16 -2.13
CA PHE A 78 3.04 -11.02 -1.05
C PHE A 78 4.53 -10.83 -0.79
N GLU A 79 5.38 -10.83 -1.82
CA GLU A 79 6.82 -10.56 -1.69
C GLU A 79 7.09 -9.23 -0.99
N ARG A 80 6.30 -8.21 -1.30
CA ARG A 80 6.46 -6.88 -0.73
C ARG A 80 6.17 -6.84 0.76
N ILE A 81 5.12 -7.52 1.22
CA ILE A 81 4.64 -7.44 2.61
C ILE A 81 5.21 -8.50 3.54
N ILE A 82 5.72 -9.61 3.03
CA ILE A 82 6.08 -10.79 3.83
C ILE A 82 7.05 -10.46 4.98
N ASN A 83 7.95 -9.52 4.78
CA ASN A 83 8.91 -9.08 5.80
C ASN A 83 8.85 -7.57 6.09
N THR A 84 7.71 -6.93 5.85
CA THR A 84 7.41 -5.54 6.13
C THR A 84 6.08 -5.45 6.88
N PRO A 85 6.05 -5.25 8.19
CA PRO A 85 7.16 -5.12 9.16
C PRO A 85 8.10 -6.32 9.23
N LYS A 86 9.26 -6.14 9.87
CA LYS A 86 10.27 -7.19 10.05
C LYS A 86 9.72 -8.40 10.82
N ARG A 87 9.60 -9.56 10.17
CA ARG A 87 9.08 -10.83 10.73
C ARG A 87 10.15 -11.91 10.84
N GLY A 88 11.42 -11.59 10.59
CA GLY A 88 12.48 -12.60 10.56
C GLY A 88 12.46 -13.48 9.31
N LEU A 89 11.75 -13.04 8.27
CA LEU A 89 11.63 -13.72 6.98
C LEU A 89 12.56 -13.06 5.95
N GLY A 90 13.85 -13.22 6.17
CA GLY A 90 14.88 -12.71 5.25
C GLY A 90 14.96 -13.51 3.94
N ASP A 91 15.89 -13.13 3.07
CA ASP A 91 16.06 -13.65 1.71
C ASP A 91 16.04 -15.18 1.62
N LYS A 92 16.73 -15.87 2.55
CA LYS A 92 16.75 -17.35 2.57
C LYS A 92 15.36 -17.97 2.79
N ALA A 93 14.54 -17.37 3.63
CA ALA A 93 13.17 -17.85 3.86
C ALA A 93 12.30 -17.59 2.64
N GLN A 94 12.41 -16.41 2.05
CA GLN A 94 11.67 -16.03 0.84
C GLN A 94 12.06 -16.93 -0.35
N GLN A 95 13.35 -17.20 -0.55
CA GLN A 95 13.83 -18.15 -1.58
C GLN A 95 13.23 -19.54 -1.41
N LYS A 96 13.14 -20.06 -0.17
CA LYS A 96 12.51 -21.36 0.09
C LYS A 96 11.02 -21.34 -0.29
N ILE A 97 10.29 -20.25 0.00
CA ILE A 97 8.89 -20.09 -0.39
C ILE A 97 8.76 -20.08 -1.91
N GLN A 98 9.60 -19.32 -2.62
CA GLN A 98 9.61 -19.25 -4.08
C GLN A 98 9.89 -20.62 -4.71
N LEU A 99 10.85 -21.37 -4.17
CA LEU A 99 11.17 -22.74 -4.64
C LEU A 99 9.97 -23.68 -4.46
N LYS A 100 9.27 -23.60 -3.31
CA LYS A 100 8.07 -24.40 -3.07
C LYS A 100 6.94 -24.02 -4.01
N ALA A 101 6.65 -22.74 -4.18
CA ALA A 101 5.64 -22.28 -5.11
C ALA A 101 5.90 -22.79 -6.54
N ARG A 102 7.15 -22.71 -7.02
CA ARG A 102 7.56 -23.25 -8.33
C ARG A 102 7.41 -24.76 -8.41
N GLN A 103 7.85 -25.49 -7.39
CA GLN A 103 7.77 -26.95 -7.34
C GLN A 103 6.33 -27.46 -7.50
N TYR A 104 5.37 -26.76 -6.91
CA TYR A 104 3.96 -27.13 -6.93
C TYR A 104 3.12 -26.33 -7.95
N SER A 105 3.76 -25.44 -8.75
CA SER A 105 3.08 -24.57 -9.72
C SER A 105 1.92 -23.80 -9.10
N THR A 106 2.16 -23.18 -7.95
CA THR A 106 1.16 -22.46 -7.16
C THR A 106 1.65 -21.06 -6.78
N SER A 107 0.80 -20.24 -6.14
CA SER A 107 1.16 -18.91 -5.66
C SER A 107 2.16 -18.96 -4.49
N LEU A 108 2.80 -17.83 -4.21
CA LEU A 108 3.73 -17.72 -3.07
C LEU A 108 3.01 -17.91 -1.73
N VAL A 109 1.75 -17.50 -1.60
CA VAL A 109 0.92 -17.73 -0.40
C VAL A 109 0.75 -19.23 -0.18
N GLU A 110 0.38 -20.00 -1.21
CA GLU A 110 0.24 -21.45 -1.10
C GLU A 110 1.60 -22.13 -0.88
N GLY A 111 2.65 -21.70 -1.56
CA GLY A 111 4.03 -22.15 -1.32
C GLY A 111 4.45 -21.94 0.13
N ALA A 112 4.10 -20.81 0.73
CA ALA A 112 4.37 -20.50 2.13
C ALA A 112 3.59 -21.42 3.09
N LYS A 113 2.31 -21.73 2.79
CA LYS A 113 1.49 -22.68 3.57
C LYS A 113 2.10 -24.11 3.53
N ILE A 114 2.50 -24.57 2.35
CA ILE A 114 3.16 -25.87 2.17
C ILE A 114 4.45 -25.92 2.98
N LEU A 115 5.29 -24.88 2.89
CA LEU A 115 6.58 -24.82 3.59
C LEU A 115 6.41 -24.87 5.12
N LEU A 116 5.35 -24.25 5.66
CA LEU A 116 5.01 -24.33 7.09
C LEU A 116 4.51 -25.71 7.49
N SER A 117 3.66 -26.35 6.66
CA SER A 117 3.12 -27.69 6.95
C SER A 117 4.24 -28.75 6.99
N GLU A 118 5.26 -28.60 6.15
CA GLU A 118 6.43 -29.47 6.11
C GLU A 118 7.45 -29.17 7.23
N LYS A 119 7.21 -28.12 8.05
CA LYS A 119 8.11 -27.69 9.15
C LYS A 119 9.55 -27.38 8.70
N VAL A 120 9.72 -26.94 7.46
CA VAL A 120 11.03 -26.58 6.87
C VAL A 120 11.53 -25.23 7.39
N LEU A 121 10.61 -24.35 7.81
CA LEU A 121 10.91 -23.13 8.53
C LEU A 121 10.74 -23.35 10.03
N GLY A 122 11.65 -22.78 10.81
CA GLY A 122 11.63 -22.87 12.26
C GLY A 122 11.74 -21.48 12.93
N GLY A 123 11.63 -21.48 14.27
CA GLY A 123 11.83 -20.28 15.07
C GLY A 123 10.76 -19.20 14.87
N LYS A 124 11.14 -17.96 15.20
CA LYS A 124 10.23 -16.81 15.16
C LYS A 124 9.64 -16.57 13.77
N GLY A 125 10.42 -16.72 12.71
CA GLY A 125 9.96 -16.50 11.34
C GLY A 125 8.82 -17.42 10.93
N ALA A 126 8.83 -18.69 11.35
CA ALA A 126 7.74 -19.63 11.06
C ALA A 126 6.44 -19.23 11.80
N ILE A 127 6.56 -18.79 13.04
CA ILE A 127 5.41 -18.33 13.83
C ILE A 127 4.79 -17.09 13.19
N GLU A 128 5.61 -16.09 12.89
CA GLU A 128 5.17 -14.84 12.27
C GLU A 128 4.56 -15.05 10.87
N LEU A 129 5.12 -15.98 10.09
CA LEU A 129 4.54 -16.35 8.80
C LEU A 129 3.16 -17.00 8.96
N GLY A 130 3.03 -17.89 9.95
CA GLY A 130 1.74 -18.52 10.27
C GLY A 130 0.68 -17.50 10.67
N ILE A 131 1.04 -16.52 11.49
CA ILE A 131 0.15 -15.41 11.89
C ILE A 131 -0.26 -14.59 10.65
N LEU A 132 0.70 -14.21 9.81
CA LEU A 132 0.41 -13.45 8.59
C LEU A 132 -0.57 -14.20 7.67
N LEU A 133 -0.32 -15.48 7.40
CA LEU A 133 -1.20 -16.31 6.54
C LEU A 133 -2.60 -16.48 7.12
N SER A 134 -2.72 -16.67 8.44
CA SER A 134 -3.99 -16.76 9.13
C SER A 134 -4.76 -15.42 9.06
N ASN A 135 -4.05 -14.31 9.21
CA ASN A 135 -4.65 -12.99 9.08
C ASN A 135 -5.13 -12.72 7.65
N ILE A 136 -4.34 -13.03 6.62
CA ILE A 136 -4.77 -12.89 5.21
C ILE A 136 -6.07 -13.66 4.98
N GLN A 137 -6.13 -14.92 5.41
CA GLN A 137 -7.34 -15.74 5.25
C GLN A 137 -8.55 -15.13 5.97
N ARG A 138 -8.36 -14.60 7.16
CA ARG A 138 -9.42 -13.94 7.93
C ARG A 138 -9.89 -12.65 7.27
N TRP A 139 -8.96 -11.80 6.79
CA TRP A 139 -9.28 -10.57 6.07
C TRP A 139 -10.01 -10.85 4.75
N GLU A 140 -9.62 -11.89 4.00
CA GLU A 140 -10.36 -12.36 2.81
C GLU A 140 -11.83 -12.73 3.14
N ASN A 141 -12.05 -13.36 4.28
CA ASN A 141 -13.40 -13.70 4.73
C ASN A 141 -14.19 -12.45 5.11
N LEU A 142 -13.58 -11.48 5.81
CA LEU A 142 -14.21 -10.19 6.12
C LEU A 142 -14.54 -9.38 4.87
N LEU A 143 -13.67 -9.42 3.84
CA LEU A 143 -13.94 -8.76 2.56
C LEU A 143 -15.18 -9.32 1.85
N LYS A 144 -15.45 -10.62 2.00
CA LYS A 144 -16.63 -11.28 1.44
C LYS A 144 -17.90 -10.99 2.23
N ASP A 145 -17.78 -10.57 3.47
CA ASP A 145 -18.89 -10.18 4.32
C ASP A 145 -19.34 -8.75 3.96
N GLN A 146 -20.48 -8.63 3.30
CA GLN A 146 -21.05 -7.35 2.84
C GLN A 146 -21.40 -6.38 4.00
N ALA A 147 -21.44 -6.88 5.24
CA ALA A 147 -21.69 -6.05 6.41
C ALA A 147 -20.45 -5.23 6.82
N PHE A 148 -19.26 -5.57 6.31
CA PHE A 148 -18.01 -4.89 6.68
C PHE A 148 -17.71 -3.73 5.73
N ASN A 149 -17.51 -2.54 6.28
CA ASN A 149 -17.14 -1.35 5.51
C ASN A 149 -15.70 -1.51 5.00
N HIS A 150 -15.47 -1.23 3.71
CA HIS A 150 -14.15 -1.35 3.08
C HIS A 150 -13.09 -0.41 3.67
N ILE A 151 -13.48 0.77 4.18
CA ILE A 151 -12.58 1.71 4.86
C ILE A 151 -12.13 1.10 6.20
N GLU A 152 -13.09 0.65 7.02
CA GLU A 152 -12.80 0.00 8.30
C GLU A 152 -11.95 -1.27 8.12
N LEU A 153 -12.21 -2.04 7.06
CA LEU A 153 -11.40 -3.22 6.74
C LEU A 153 -9.96 -2.83 6.36
N ALA A 154 -9.77 -1.77 5.58
CA ALA A 154 -8.44 -1.29 5.23
C ALA A 154 -7.65 -0.82 6.47
N GLU A 155 -8.27 -0.07 7.37
CA GLU A 155 -7.67 0.34 8.64
C GLU A 155 -7.30 -0.86 9.50
N LEU A 156 -8.21 -1.82 9.65
CA LEU A 156 -8.00 -3.05 10.41
C LEU A 156 -6.83 -3.86 9.85
N ILE A 157 -6.72 -4.03 8.54
CA ILE A 157 -5.61 -4.76 7.89
C ILE A 157 -4.28 -4.08 8.21
N LEU A 158 -4.18 -2.76 8.04
CA LEU A 158 -2.94 -2.02 8.29
C LEU A 158 -2.54 -2.03 9.77
N ASP A 159 -3.50 -2.05 10.69
CA ASP A 159 -3.24 -2.11 12.12
C ASP A 159 -2.83 -3.53 12.56
N GLU A 160 -3.61 -4.54 12.24
CA GLU A 160 -3.36 -5.93 12.65
C GLU A 160 -2.13 -6.55 11.98
N SER A 161 -1.76 -6.09 10.78
CA SER A 161 -0.49 -6.46 10.15
C SER A 161 0.73 -5.93 10.89
N GLY A 162 0.53 -4.98 11.82
CA GLY A 162 1.58 -4.24 12.51
C GLY A 162 2.21 -3.14 11.66
N TYR A 163 1.66 -2.86 10.46
CA TYR A 163 2.24 -1.87 9.54
C TYR A 163 2.11 -0.43 10.08
N THR A 164 0.93 -0.06 10.57
CA THR A 164 0.70 1.22 11.25
C THR A 164 1.59 1.34 12.48
N GLY A 165 1.65 0.30 13.32
CA GLY A 165 2.49 0.26 14.52
C GLY A 165 3.98 0.37 14.21
N MET A 166 4.45 -0.14 13.08
CA MET A 166 5.84 0.02 12.64
C MET A 166 6.19 1.51 12.48
N TRP A 167 5.34 2.29 11.79
CA TRP A 167 5.56 3.71 11.59
C TRP A 167 5.34 4.55 12.86
N GLN A 168 4.43 4.14 13.74
CA GLN A 168 4.23 4.78 15.05
C GLN A 168 5.46 4.66 15.95
N ASN A 169 6.19 3.55 15.84
CA ASN A 169 7.41 3.30 16.61
C ASN A 169 8.70 3.80 15.91
N ASP A 170 8.61 4.22 14.66
CA ASP A 170 9.74 4.78 13.92
C ASP A 170 10.03 6.20 14.41
N LYS A 171 11.31 6.45 14.77
CA LYS A 171 11.80 7.74 15.31
C LYS A 171 12.40 8.64 14.24
N THR A 172 12.33 8.25 12.97
CA THR A 172 12.83 9.08 11.86
C THR A 172 11.97 10.33 11.68
N PRO A 173 12.53 11.46 11.25
CA PRO A 173 11.78 12.70 11.01
C PRO A 173 10.62 12.54 10.01
N ASP A 174 10.72 11.57 9.11
CA ASP A 174 9.73 11.32 8.06
C ASP A 174 8.52 10.49 8.54
N ALA A 175 8.64 9.75 9.64
CA ALA A 175 7.62 8.83 10.11
C ALA A 175 6.24 9.48 10.35
N PRO A 176 6.13 10.68 10.95
CA PRO A 176 4.84 11.36 11.09
C PRO A 176 4.16 11.66 9.75
N GLY A 177 4.93 12.09 8.74
CA GLY A 177 4.41 12.36 7.41
C GLY A 177 3.91 11.08 6.71
N ARG A 178 4.58 9.95 6.93
CA ARG A 178 4.14 8.64 6.40
C ARG A 178 2.86 8.15 7.05
N LEU A 179 2.70 8.35 8.36
CA LEU A 179 1.45 8.05 9.07
C LEU A 179 0.28 8.90 8.54
N GLU A 180 0.49 10.19 8.29
CA GLU A 180 -0.53 11.04 7.69
C GLU A 180 -0.89 10.58 6.27
N ASN A 181 0.09 10.12 5.48
CA ASN A 181 -0.16 9.52 4.17
C ASN A 181 -1.02 8.24 4.27
N LEU A 182 -0.78 7.38 5.27
CA LEU A 182 -1.61 6.18 5.49
C LEU A 182 -3.04 6.53 5.90
N LYS A 183 -3.21 7.51 6.79
CA LYS A 183 -4.55 8.02 7.16
C LYS A 183 -5.29 8.60 5.95
N GLU A 184 -4.56 9.30 5.08
CA GLU A 184 -5.14 9.85 3.86
C GLU A 184 -5.51 8.76 2.84
N LEU A 185 -4.79 7.64 2.82
CA LEU A 185 -5.10 6.50 1.95
C LEU A 185 -6.45 5.87 2.29
N VAL A 186 -6.82 5.80 3.56
CA VAL A 186 -8.03 5.11 4.06
C VAL A 186 -9.22 6.05 4.30
N LYS A 187 -9.17 7.31 3.90
CA LYS A 187 -10.31 8.23 3.87
C LYS A 187 -11.14 8.03 2.60
#